data_3c5a47e6acba25800933afc9411b1319
#
_entry.id   3c5a47e6acba25800933afc9411b1319
#
_cell.length_a   1.000
_cell.length_b   1.000
_cell.length_c   1.000
_cell.angle_alpha   90.00
_cell.angle_beta   90.00
_cell.angle_gamma   90.00
#
_symmetry.space_group_name_H-M   'P 1'
#
loop_
_entity.id
_entity.type
_entity.pdbx_description
1 polymer ?
#
loop_
_entity_poly.entity_id
_entity_poly.type
_entity_poly.pdbx_seq_one_letter_code
_entity_poly.pdbx_strand_id
1 'polypeptide(L)'
;MRHCFQANGLFRNNWQDLRNPIRREREVTLAFYQHGNLSIFRNAKNIENKLQRGDFESLLEVITSQWNDEKIPLFVAEGTGIKKLESIKSSPYLSTIFYEVLSSLITKNSNLVIYGWGLGEQECHLIQQIFKHDTVGKVAISTYSKDQNECHRIFSRLKGISDKIEVEFFDSQSSGCWNNA
;
A
#
# COMPACT_ATOMS: atom_id res chain seq x y z
N MET A 1 -9.71 -12.23 8.06
CA MET A 1 -9.16 -11.41 6.99
C MET A 1 -8.28 -12.26 6.10
N ARG A 2 -8.78 -12.60 4.92
CA ARG A 2 -8.13 -13.59 4.02
C ARG A 2 -7.45 -12.93 2.82
N HIS A 3 -7.03 -11.67 2.92
CA HIS A 3 -6.71 -10.89 1.73
C HIS A 3 -5.24 -10.61 1.57
N CYS A 4 -4.43 -10.96 2.54
CA CYS A 4 -3.08 -10.45 2.53
C CYS A 4 -2.18 -11.22 1.62
N PHE A 5 -2.36 -12.54 1.44
CA PHE A 5 -1.35 -13.23 0.68
C PHE A 5 -1.66 -14.70 0.40
N GLN A 6 -1.39 -15.15 -0.80
CA GLN A 6 -1.21 -16.53 -1.11
C GLN A 6 0.22 -16.73 -1.63
N ALA A 7 1.13 -17.10 -0.76
CA ALA A 7 2.43 -17.56 -1.18
C ALA A 7 2.41 -19.09 -1.20
N ASN A 8 2.66 -19.68 -2.34
CA ASN A 8 2.84 -21.13 -2.51
C ASN A 8 1.67 -22.01 -1.99
N GLY A 9 0.45 -21.58 -2.19
CA GLY A 9 -0.73 -22.32 -1.76
C GLY A 9 -0.99 -22.33 -0.25
N LEU A 10 -0.14 -21.70 0.55
CA LEU A 10 -0.32 -21.55 1.98
C LEU A 10 -1.17 -20.31 2.27
N PHE A 11 -2.34 -20.56 2.77
CA PHE A 11 -3.29 -19.52 3.14
C PHE A 11 -3.05 -19.11 4.59
N ARG A 12 -2.85 -17.80 4.83
CA ARG A 12 -2.74 -17.25 6.19
C ARG A 12 -4.03 -16.56 6.59
N ASN A 13 -4.46 -16.74 7.81
CA ASN A 13 -5.70 -16.18 8.33
C ASN A 13 -5.62 -14.66 8.49
N ASN A 14 -4.45 -14.16 8.83
CA ASN A 14 -4.19 -12.72 8.94
C ASN A 14 -2.70 -12.44 8.64
N TRP A 15 -2.35 -11.17 8.48
CA TRP A 15 -0.98 -10.76 8.20
C TRP A 15 -0.01 -10.96 9.39
N GLN A 16 -0.53 -11.01 10.61
CA GLN A 16 0.27 -11.24 11.83
C GLN A 16 0.84 -12.66 11.86
N ASP A 17 0.13 -13.63 11.28
CA ASP A 17 0.61 -15.00 11.15
C ASP A 17 1.86 -15.09 10.29
N LEU A 18 2.07 -14.14 9.39
CA LEU A 18 3.27 -14.05 8.56
C LEU A 18 4.47 -13.45 9.31
N ARG A 19 4.23 -12.70 10.38
CA ARG A 19 5.29 -12.13 11.24
C ARG A 19 5.89 -13.12 12.23
N ASN A 20 5.11 -14.10 12.65
CA ASN A 20 5.52 -15.12 13.61
C ASN A 20 5.58 -16.48 12.92
N PRO A 21 6.59 -16.74 12.09
CA PRO A 21 6.73 -18.03 11.44
C PRO A 21 7.02 -19.09 12.50
N ILE A 22 6.08 -19.97 12.72
CA ILE A 22 6.24 -21.16 13.59
C ILE A 22 7.26 -22.14 12.99
N ARG A 23 7.57 -21.95 11.71
CA ARG A 23 8.57 -22.73 10.97
C ARG A 23 9.57 -21.79 10.33
N ARG A 24 10.78 -22.25 10.06
CA ARG A 24 11.80 -21.58 9.24
C ARG A 24 11.28 -21.41 7.82
N GLU A 25 10.31 -20.54 7.65
CA GLU A 25 9.78 -20.18 6.34
C GLU A 25 10.79 -19.24 5.67
N ARG A 26 10.89 -19.37 4.37
CA ARG A 26 11.71 -18.53 3.51
C ARG A 26 11.26 -17.07 3.66
N GLU A 27 12.16 -16.14 3.37
CA GLU A 27 11.82 -14.73 3.25
C GLU A 27 10.58 -14.54 2.36
N VAL A 28 9.63 -13.76 2.82
CA VAL A 28 8.36 -13.52 2.16
C VAL A 28 8.20 -12.03 1.90
N THR A 29 7.86 -11.67 0.67
CA THR A 29 7.43 -10.32 0.34
C THR A 29 5.94 -10.18 0.57
N LEU A 30 5.54 -9.21 1.38
CA LEU A 30 4.15 -8.86 1.61
C LEU A 30 3.77 -7.68 0.72
N ALA A 31 2.68 -7.83 -0.03
CA ALA A 31 2.13 -6.76 -0.84
C ALA A 31 0.74 -6.38 -0.33
N PHE A 32 0.55 -5.10 -0.05
CA PHE A 32 -0.71 -4.53 0.41
C PHE A 32 -1.17 -3.43 -0.53
N TYR A 33 -2.48 -3.37 -0.78
CA TYR A 33 -3.09 -2.38 -1.65
C TYR A 33 -3.92 -1.41 -0.81
N GLN A 34 -3.34 -0.28 -0.47
CA GLN A 34 -3.91 0.70 0.47
C GLN A 34 -5.18 1.38 -0.04
N HIS A 35 -5.32 1.48 -1.35
CA HIS A 35 -6.52 1.98 -2.02
C HIS A 35 -7.30 0.86 -2.73
N GLY A 36 -7.03 -0.39 -2.39
CA GLY A 36 -7.61 -1.53 -3.07
C GLY A 36 -6.99 -1.78 -4.44
N ASN A 37 -7.59 -2.68 -5.19
CA ASN A 37 -7.26 -2.94 -6.58
C ASN A 37 -8.44 -3.66 -7.27
N LEU A 38 -8.34 -3.83 -8.59
CA LEU A 38 -9.41 -4.44 -9.39
C LEU A 38 -9.62 -5.93 -9.14
N SER A 39 -8.68 -6.62 -8.48
CA SER A 39 -8.82 -8.04 -8.14
C SER A 39 -9.41 -8.29 -6.75
N ILE A 40 -9.67 -7.24 -5.98
CA ILE A 40 -10.41 -7.31 -4.73
C ILE A 40 -11.80 -6.77 -4.99
N PHE A 41 -12.83 -7.47 -4.57
CA PHE A 41 -14.20 -7.06 -4.78
C PHE A 41 -15.02 -7.18 -3.50
N ARG A 42 -16.09 -6.40 -3.43
CA ARG A 42 -17.10 -6.44 -2.40
C ARG A 42 -18.42 -6.92 -3.02
N ASN A 43 -19.06 -7.89 -2.39
CA ASN A 43 -20.39 -8.35 -2.81
C ASN A 43 -21.51 -7.56 -2.13
N ALA A 44 -22.75 -7.83 -2.53
CA ALA A 44 -23.97 -7.20 -1.97
C ALA A 44 -24.11 -7.39 -0.45
N LYS A 45 -23.46 -8.39 0.15
CA LYS A 45 -23.40 -8.64 1.61
C LYS A 45 -22.23 -7.93 2.29
N ASN A 46 -21.55 -7.01 1.63
CA ASN A 46 -20.35 -6.33 2.10
C ASN A 46 -19.18 -7.28 2.45
N ILE A 47 -19.17 -8.49 1.88
CA ILE A 47 -18.06 -9.42 2.06
C ILE A 47 -17.01 -9.11 1.01
N GLU A 48 -15.78 -8.89 1.45
CA GLU A 48 -14.62 -8.58 0.61
C GLU A 48 -13.80 -9.84 0.34
N ASN A 49 -13.52 -10.08 -0.94
CA ASN A 49 -12.76 -11.23 -1.39
C ASN A 49 -11.77 -10.82 -2.48
N LYS A 50 -10.68 -11.58 -2.57
CA LYS A 50 -9.75 -11.47 -3.69
C LYS A 50 -10.10 -12.50 -4.77
N LEU A 51 -10.12 -12.06 -6.03
CA LEU A 51 -10.25 -12.96 -7.16
C LEU A 51 -9.04 -13.89 -7.24
N GLN A 52 -9.31 -15.14 -7.54
CA GLN A 52 -8.28 -16.14 -7.80
C GLN A 52 -8.37 -16.52 -9.28
N ARG A 53 -7.22 -16.53 -9.92
CA ARG A 53 -7.09 -17.01 -11.29
C ARG A 53 -7.05 -18.54 -11.30
N GLY A 54 -7.83 -19.18 -12.16
CA GLY A 54 -7.64 -20.58 -12.51
C GLY A 54 -6.37 -20.78 -13.36
N ASP A 55 -5.99 -22.03 -13.56
CA ASP A 55 -4.73 -22.38 -14.24
C ASP A 55 -4.67 -21.93 -15.72
N PHE A 56 -5.83 -21.77 -16.36
CA PHE A 56 -5.95 -21.50 -17.80
C PHE A 56 -6.60 -20.16 -18.14
N GLU A 57 -6.93 -19.32 -17.15
CA GLU A 57 -7.58 -18.03 -17.37
C GLU A 57 -6.61 -16.88 -17.14
N SER A 58 -6.74 -15.82 -17.93
CA SER A 58 -6.03 -14.57 -17.62
C SER A 58 -6.70 -13.86 -16.45
N LEU A 59 -5.92 -13.15 -15.62
CA LEU A 59 -6.49 -12.37 -14.51
C LEU A 59 -7.48 -11.30 -15.00
N LEU A 60 -7.23 -10.73 -16.18
CA LEU A 60 -8.10 -9.70 -16.76
C LEU A 60 -9.47 -10.28 -17.15
N GLU A 61 -9.50 -11.46 -17.73
CA GLU A 61 -10.75 -12.16 -18.06
C GLU A 61 -11.55 -12.49 -16.80
N VAL A 62 -10.88 -12.97 -15.75
CA VAL A 62 -11.52 -13.23 -14.46
C VAL A 62 -12.09 -11.93 -13.86
N ILE A 63 -11.34 -10.83 -13.90
CA ILE A 63 -11.80 -9.53 -13.41
C ILE A 63 -13.04 -9.08 -14.18
N THR A 64 -12.99 -9.08 -15.51
CA THR A 64 -14.11 -8.58 -16.34
C THR A 64 -15.34 -9.46 -16.22
N SER A 65 -15.19 -10.77 -16.11
CA SER A 65 -16.32 -11.69 -15.92
C SER A 65 -17.03 -11.55 -14.57
N GLN A 66 -16.31 -11.04 -13.55
CA GLN A 66 -16.86 -10.86 -12.21
C GLN A 66 -17.44 -9.45 -11.97
N TRP A 67 -17.18 -8.51 -12.87
CA TRP A 67 -17.77 -7.17 -12.76
C TRP A 67 -19.25 -7.20 -13.14
N ASN A 68 -20.09 -7.10 -12.14
CA ASN A 68 -21.54 -7.04 -12.29
C ASN A 68 -22.15 -6.27 -11.12
N ASP A 69 -23.45 -6.08 -11.13
CA ASP A 69 -24.17 -5.29 -10.11
C ASP A 69 -24.05 -5.85 -8.69
N GLU A 70 -23.68 -7.14 -8.56
CA GLU A 70 -23.53 -7.79 -7.26
C GLU A 70 -22.09 -7.76 -6.72
N LYS A 71 -21.11 -7.50 -7.58
CA LYS A 71 -19.69 -7.53 -7.24
C LYS A 71 -18.98 -6.29 -7.74
N ILE A 72 -18.68 -5.41 -6.82
CA ILE A 72 -18.02 -4.14 -7.09
C ILE A 72 -16.54 -4.24 -6.73
N PRO A 73 -15.61 -3.87 -7.64
CA PRO A 73 -14.19 -3.82 -7.31
C PRO A 73 -13.94 -2.88 -6.14
N LEU A 74 -13.08 -3.32 -5.22
CA LEU A 74 -12.65 -2.50 -4.10
C LEU A 74 -11.52 -1.59 -4.56
N PHE A 75 -11.88 -0.40 -4.96
CA PHE A 75 -10.95 0.59 -5.45
C PHE A 75 -11.34 1.99 -4.98
N VAL A 76 -10.44 2.63 -4.23
CA VAL A 76 -10.63 4.02 -3.81
C VAL A 76 -10.17 4.92 -4.95
N ALA A 77 -11.15 5.43 -5.67
CA ALA A 77 -10.95 6.32 -6.82
C ALA A 77 -10.47 7.71 -6.40
N GLU A 78 -10.47 8.62 -7.36
CA GLU A 78 -10.17 10.03 -7.17
C GLU A 78 -11.12 10.70 -6.16
N GLY A 79 -10.63 11.76 -5.53
CA GLY A 79 -11.39 12.54 -4.55
C GLY A 79 -10.49 13.24 -3.55
N THR A 80 -11.11 14.01 -2.66
CA THR A 80 -10.41 14.64 -1.55
C THR A 80 -9.88 13.59 -0.57
N GLY A 81 -8.83 13.91 0.18
CA GLY A 81 -8.28 13.02 1.21
C GLY A 81 -9.33 12.57 2.23
N ILE A 82 -10.33 13.40 2.53
CA ILE A 82 -11.45 13.07 3.43
C ILE A 82 -12.31 11.95 2.82
N LYS A 83 -12.74 12.09 1.57
CA LYS A 83 -13.54 11.07 0.88
C LYS A 83 -12.80 9.75 0.71
N LYS A 84 -11.50 9.81 0.42
CA LYS A 84 -10.64 8.62 0.37
C LYS A 84 -10.57 7.92 1.73
N LEU A 85 -10.40 8.68 2.80
CA LEU A 85 -10.37 8.13 4.15
C LEU A 85 -11.71 7.51 4.56
N GLU A 86 -12.84 8.11 4.20
CA GLU A 86 -14.17 7.53 4.42
C GLU A 86 -14.34 6.21 3.69
N SER A 87 -13.90 6.14 2.44
CA SER A 87 -13.91 4.91 1.65
C SER A 87 -13.03 3.81 2.28
N ILE A 88 -11.84 4.18 2.78
CA ILE A 88 -10.95 3.27 3.51
C ILE A 88 -11.66 2.75 4.78
N LYS A 89 -12.27 3.63 5.56
CA LYS A 89 -12.98 3.26 6.79
C LYS A 89 -14.17 2.32 6.55
N SER A 90 -14.83 2.47 5.41
CA SER A 90 -15.99 1.63 5.05
C SER A 90 -15.63 0.20 4.62
N SER A 91 -14.34 -0.08 4.41
CA SER A 91 -13.84 -1.37 3.95
C SER A 91 -13.09 -2.10 5.07
N PRO A 92 -13.51 -3.30 5.48
CA PRO A 92 -12.76 -4.11 6.44
C PRO A 92 -11.31 -4.37 6.01
N TYR A 93 -11.06 -4.65 4.74
CA TYR A 93 -9.73 -4.88 4.22
C TYR A 93 -8.87 -3.61 4.28
N LEU A 94 -9.36 -2.50 3.72
CA LEU A 94 -8.60 -1.25 3.67
C LEU A 94 -8.38 -0.65 5.06
N SER A 95 -9.39 -0.69 5.93
CA SER A 95 -9.27 -0.19 7.30
C SER A 95 -8.25 -0.98 8.10
N THR A 96 -8.16 -2.29 7.92
CA THR A 96 -7.12 -3.08 8.57
C THR A 96 -5.74 -2.72 8.05
N ILE A 97 -5.56 -2.57 6.73
CA ILE A 97 -4.27 -2.12 6.19
C ILE A 97 -3.90 -0.76 6.77
N PHE A 98 -4.84 0.17 6.75
CA PHE A 98 -4.60 1.54 7.20
C PHE A 98 -4.27 1.63 8.70
N TYR A 99 -5.09 1.00 9.56
CA TYR A 99 -4.95 1.17 11.01
C TYR A 99 -3.99 0.19 11.67
N GLU A 100 -3.90 -1.03 11.15
CA GLU A 100 -3.11 -2.08 11.80
C GLU A 100 -1.80 -2.34 11.05
N VAL A 101 -1.85 -2.52 9.71
CA VAL A 101 -0.67 -2.91 8.96
C VAL A 101 0.31 -1.77 8.83
N LEU A 102 -0.11 -0.60 8.38
CA LEU A 102 0.79 0.54 8.21
C LEU A 102 1.46 0.95 9.51
N SER A 103 0.72 0.92 10.63
CA SER A 103 1.26 1.28 11.93
C SER A 103 2.25 0.26 12.50
N SER A 104 2.10 -1.02 12.15
CA SER A 104 2.84 -2.11 12.79
C SER A 104 3.97 -2.69 11.94
N LEU A 105 3.94 -2.48 10.62
CA LEU A 105 5.07 -2.83 9.75
C LEU A 105 6.25 -1.88 9.94
N ILE A 106 5.97 -0.63 10.26
CA ILE A 106 6.97 0.39 10.46
C ILE A 106 7.39 0.35 11.93
N THR A 107 8.44 -0.41 12.21
CA THR A 107 9.04 -0.52 13.55
C THR A 107 10.06 0.59 13.77
N LYS A 108 10.45 0.81 15.02
CA LYS A 108 11.48 1.80 15.38
C LYS A 108 12.76 1.59 14.55
N ASN A 109 13.25 2.66 13.95
CA ASN A 109 14.40 2.67 13.02
C ASN A 109 14.17 1.96 11.68
N SER A 110 12.94 1.80 11.25
CA SER A 110 12.64 1.32 9.90
C SER A 110 13.13 2.32 8.86
N ASN A 111 13.72 1.80 7.78
CA ASN A 111 13.98 2.56 6.57
C ASN A 111 12.79 2.40 5.62
N LEU A 112 12.34 3.51 5.04
CA LEU A 112 11.24 3.52 4.10
C LEU A 112 11.73 3.96 2.73
N VAL A 113 11.34 3.24 1.70
CA VAL A 113 11.54 3.65 0.31
C VAL A 113 10.20 3.97 -0.31
N ILE A 114 10.07 5.17 -0.86
CA ILE A 114 8.89 5.64 -1.58
C ILE A 114 9.26 5.79 -3.05
N TYR A 115 8.60 5.02 -3.91
CA TYR A 115 8.85 5.03 -5.35
C TYR A 115 7.57 5.32 -6.13
N GLY A 116 7.63 6.29 -7.05
CA GLY A 116 6.51 6.62 -7.92
C GLY A 116 5.31 7.28 -7.23
N TRP A 117 5.49 7.79 -6.01
CA TRP A 117 4.45 8.47 -5.26
C TRP A 117 4.85 9.92 -4.95
N GLY A 118 4.10 10.86 -5.50
CA GLY A 118 4.37 12.29 -5.35
C GLY A 118 3.97 12.90 -4.00
N LEU A 119 3.47 12.12 -3.05
CA LEU A 119 3.08 12.59 -1.72
C LEU A 119 2.17 13.83 -1.78
N GLY A 120 1.14 13.77 -2.63
CA GLY A 120 0.18 14.85 -2.86
C GLY A 120 -0.72 15.14 -1.65
N GLU A 121 -1.41 16.28 -1.69
CA GLU A 121 -2.34 16.66 -0.61
C GLU A 121 -3.49 15.69 -0.42
N GLN A 122 -3.96 15.09 -1.51
CA GLN A 122 -5.03 14.10 -1.48
C GLN A 122 -4.65 12.82 -0.73
N GLU A 123 -3.34 12.62 -0.48
CA GLU A 123 -2.78 11.44 0.20
C GLU A 123 -2.30 11.75 1.63
N CYS A 124 -2.65 12.93 2.17
CA CYS A 124 -2.18 13.34 3.50
C CYS A 124 -2.59 12.35 4.60
N HIS A 125 -3.72 11.68 4.46
CA HIS A 125 -4.17 10.65 5.41
C HIS A 125 -3.20 9.46 5.50
N LEU A 126 -2.64 9.00 4.36
CA LEU A 126 -1.63 7.93 4.34
C LEU A 126 -0.29 8.42 4.93
N ILE A 127 0.14 9.60 4.53
CA ILE A 127 1.38 10.19 5.01
C ILE A 127 1.34 10.32 6.53
N GLN A 128 0.27 10.89 7.08
CA GLN A 128 0.08 11.01 8.52
C GLN A 128 0.07 9.65 9.22
N GLN A 129 -0.58 8.65 8.65
CA GLN A 129 -0.64 7.33 9.25
C GLN A 129 0.72 6.61 9.25
N ILE A 130 1.50 6.74 8.19
CA ILE A 130 2.85 6.16 8.08
C ILE A 130 3.79 6.78 9.11
N PHE A 131 3.74 8.10 9.29
CA PHE A 131 4.69 8.82 10.14
C PHE A 131 4.17 9.12 11.55
N LYS A 132 2.99 8.64 11.90
CA LYS A 132 2.29 8.94 13.17
C LYS A 132 3.09 8.66 14.44
N HIS A 133 3.96 7.67 14.44
CA HIS A 133 4.62 7.16 15.66
C HIS A 133 6.12 7.45 15.72
N ASP A 134 6.66 8.34 14.90
CA ASP A 134 8.09 8.64 14.83
C ASP A 134 8.98 7.39 14.71
N THR A 135 8.47 6.35 14.06
CA THR A 135 9.16 5.06 13.94
C THR A 135 10.05 4.98 12.71
N VAL A 136 9.80 5.86 11.73
CA VAL A 136 10.60 5.94 10.51
C VAL A 136 11.81 6.80 10.78
N GLY A 137 13.00 6.20 10.71
CA GLY A 137 14.25 6.93 10.89
C GLY A 137 14.71 7.62 9.59
N LYS A 138 14.66 6.88 8.49
CA LYS A 138 15.16 7.33 7.20
C LYS A 138 14.17 7.03 6.07
N VAL A 139 13.99 7.99 5.16
CA VAL A 139 13.12 7.88 4.01
C VAL A 139 13.88 8.20 2.74
N ALA A 140 13.89 7.27 1.78
CA ALA A 140 14.38 7.51 0.43
C ALA A 140 13.20 7.69 -0.53
N ILE A 141 13.17 8.79 -1.26
CA ILE A 141 12.03 9.16 -2.10
C ILE A 141 12.49 9.35 -3.55
N SER A 142 11.83 8.65 -4.47
CA SER A 142 12.08 8.84 -5.89
C SER A 142 11.45 10.15 -6.38
N THR A 143 12.20 10.89 -7.18
CA THR A 143 11.69 12.04 -7.94
C THR A 143 11.91 11.81 -9.43
N TYR A 144 11.00 12.32 -10.24
CA TYR A 144 11.15 12.31 -11.68
C TYR A 144 11.90 13.55 -12.13
N SER A 145 12.81 13.42 -13.11
CA SER A 145 13.56 14.53 -13.72
C SER A 145 14.33 15.44 -12.76
N LYS A 146 14.69 14.99 -11.56
CA LYS A 146 15.46 15.75 -10.55
C LYS A 146 14.86 17.11 -10.20
N ASP A 147 13.54 17.22 -10.17
CA ASP A 147 12.85 18.47 -9.87
C ASP A 147 13.10 18.92 -8.41
N GLN A 148 13.88 19.96 -8.25
CA GLN A 148 14.25 20.50 -6.94
C GLN A 148 13.06 21.13 -6.22
N ASN A 149 12.10 21.70 -6.93
CA ASN A 149 10.91 22.28 -6.30
C ASN A 149 10.05 21.18 -5.68
N GLU A 150 9.92 20.07 -6.38
CA GLU A 150 9.23 18.90 -5.86
C GLU A 150 9.95 18.32 -4.63
N CYS A 151 11.26 18.20 -4.67
CA CYS A 151 12.07 17.79 -3.52
C CYS A 151 11.84 18.72 -2.32
N HIS A 152 11.88 20.04 -2.50
CA HIS A 152 11.64 21.00 -1.43
C HIS A 152 10.22 20.90 -0.87
N ARG A 153 9.22 20.74 -1.73
CA ARG A 153 7.83 20.57 -1.32
C ARG A 153 7.64 19.35 -0.44
N ILE A 154 8.17 18.20 -0.88
CA ILE A 154 8.09 16.94 -0.15
C ILE A 154 8.86 17.03 1.17
N PHE A 155 10.09 17.55 1.13
CA PHE A 155 10.93 17.73 2.31
C PHE A 155 10.23 18.56 3.37
N SER A 156 9.70 19.73 3.01
CA SER A 156 9.00 20.62 3.92
C SER A 156 7.77 19.96 4.54
N ARG A 157 7.04 19.18 3.75
CA ARG A 157 5.87 18.42 4.24
C ARG A 157 6.26 17.38 5.28
N LEU A 158 7.29 16.58 5.03
CA LEU A 158 7.72 15.53 5.96
C LEU A 158 8.31 16.12 7.23
N LYS A 159 9.10 17.18 7.11
CA LYS A 159 9.64 17.93 8.26
C LYS A 159 8.55 18.59 9.09
N GLY A 160 7.44 19.01 8.49
CA GLY A 160 6.25 19.49 9.20
C GLY A 160 5.54 18.41 10.02
N ILE A 161 5.79 17.13 9.76
CA ILE A 161 5.24 16.01 10.54
C ILE A 161 6.22 15.61 11.64
N SER A 162 7.50 15.46 11.33
CA SER A 162 8.54 15.14 12.31
C SER A 162 9.91 15.64 11.86
N ASP A 163 10.58 16.38 12.71
CA ASP A 163 11.96 16.87 12.48
C ASP A 163 13.00 15.75 12.47
N LYS A 164 12.67 14.61 13.05
CA LYS A 164 13.60 13.47 13.21
C LYS A 164 13.79 12.66 11.94
N ILE A 165 12.90 12.79 10.96
CA ILE A 165 12.96 12.02 9.72
C ILE A 165 14.14 12.49 8.89
N GLU A 166 15.05 11.58 8.59
CA GLU A 166 16.11 11.80 7.59
C GLU A 166 15.53 11.54 6.19
N VAL A 167 15.55 12.54 5.33
CA VAL A 167 14.97 12.46 3.97
C VAL A 167 16.06 12.50 2.93
N GLU A 168 16.10 11.51 2.07
CA GLU A 168 16.96 11.43 0.90
C GLU A 168 16.12 11.34 -0.37
N PHE A 169 16.62 11.92 -1.45
CA PHE A 169 15.98 11.83 -2.77
C PHE A 169 16.87 11.07 -3.75
N PHE A 170 16.24 10.33 -4.64
CA PHE A 170 16.92 9.67 -5.74
C PHE A 170 16.13 9.83 -7.04
N ASP A 171 16.85 9.83 -8.16
CA ASP A 171 16.24 9.96 -9.48
C ASP A 171 15.61 8.62 -9.90
N SER A 172 14.30 8.62 -10.13
CA SER A 172 13.58 7.44 -10.61
C SER A 172 14.02 6.95 -12.00
N GLN A 173 14.75 7.78 -12.74
CA GLN A 173 15.31 7.45 -14.06
C GLN A 173 16.72 6.88 -13.98
N SER A 174 17.33 6.80 -12.80
CA SER A 174 18.68 6.23 -12.67
C SER A 174 18.70 4.74 -12.98
N SER A 175 19.85 4.29 -13.51
CA SER A 175 20.08 2.87 -13.80
C SER A 175 19.87 2.01 -12.55
N GLY A 176 19.21 0.87 -12.71
CA GLY A 176 18.86 -0.02 -11.63
C GLY A 176 17.55 0.31 -10.90
N CYS A 177 16.91 1.45 -11.18
CA CYS A 177 15.57 1.73 -10.70
C CYS A 177 14.54 0.99 -11.55
N TRP A 178 13.56 0.40 -10.91
CA TRP A 178 12.40 -0.38 -11.38
C TRP A 178 12.30 -0.69 -12.89
N ASN A 179 12.29 0.33 -13.76
CA ASN A 179 12.13 0.18 -15.22
C ASN A 179 13.38 0.55 -16.02
N ASN A 180 14.50 0.82 -15.37
CA ASN A 180 15.73 1.25 -16.01
C ASN A 180 16.81 0.20 -15.78
N ALA A 181 17.10 -0.57 -16.81
CA ALA A 181 18.16 -1.58 -16.80
C ALA A 181 19.56 -0.94 -16.86
#